data_334d38517fcec466b47b5db92eccfb5e
#
_entry.id   334d38517fcec466b47b5db92eccfb5e
#
_cell.length_a   1.000
_cell.length_b   1.000
_cell.length_c   1.000
_cell.angle_alpha   90.00
_cell.angle_beta   90.00
_cell.angle_gamma   90.00
#
_symmetry.space_group_name_H-M   'P 1'
#
loop_
_entity.id
_entity.type
_entity.pdbx_description
1 polymer ?
#
loop_
_entity_poly.entity_id
_entity_poly.type
_entity_poly.pdbx_seq_one_letter_code
_entity_poly.pdbx_strand_id
1 'polypeptide(L)'
;DTIILVGSEGNATWGFARELHSSLNKAGFRVHCSEMNALAKQYPQASRLFVLTSTYGDGDAPASARQFMARLKEFRAEKNLRYTVLGFGDRQFPNFCQFALSVDAALAGKGVSRLHAIELIDRCSASQFSEWGNRVGEVIGTPLFLNYCALQPATVKLELVERADYGIAVQAPTSIFRFKPAEQGGWLTASPRRFKALPPFEAGDLLGVIPPHGQPPRFYSLASSANDEIVEICVRKQAGGLCSGYLHDLKPGDCIDGFIRPNPGFRPATGNRPVILVGAGAGIGPLTGFIRNNTRCNPMYLYWGGRDARSDFLYQPELGRYLEDHRLSGLNTAFSRTDERAYVQDKLKQDELAVRQVIEDIIKPLHIDIETLRGQGRYLEDVY
;
A
#
# COMPACT_ATOMS: atom_id res chain seq x y z
N ASP A 1 26.87 -20.57 2.52
CA ASP A 1 25.94 -19.54 2.97
C ASP A 1 24.58 -19.70 2.33
N THR A 2 23.57 -19.16 2.98
CA THR A 2 22.18 -19.12 2.50
C THR A 2 21.74 -17.68 2.31
N ILE A 3 21.17 -17.35 1.17
CA ILE A 3 20.64 -16.03 0.84
C ILE A 3 19.11 -16.10 0.85
N ILE A 4 18.47 -15.15 1.50
CA ILE A 4 17.02 -14.93 1.45
C ILE A 4 16.77 -13.59 0.77
N LEU A 5 16.04 -13.59 -0.33
CA LEU A 5 15.59 -12.37 -1.02
C LEU A 5 14.08 -12.20 -0.81
N VAL A 6 13.69 -10.98 -0.45
CA VAL A 6 12.30 -10.68 -0.07
C VAL A 6 11.69 -9.63 -0.99
N GLY A 7 10.58 -10.03 -1.63
CA GLY A 7 9.72 -9.14 -2.42
C GLY A 7 8.42 -8.84 -1.66
N SER A 8 8.23 -7.58 -1.26
CA SER A 8 7.06 -7.19 -0.46
C SER A 8 6.62 -5.77 -0.78
N GLU A 9 5.31 -5.55 -0.84
CA GLU A 9 4.74 -4.21 -0.90
C GLU A 9 4.53 -3.62 0.50
N GLY A 10 4.03 -4.42 1.43
CA GLY A 10 3.57 -3.96 2.74
C GLY A 10 4.18 -4.67 3.95
N ASN A 11 5.40 -5.16 3.88
CA ASN A 11 6.12 -5.85 4.95
C ASN A 11 5.56 -7.22 5.41
N ALA A 12 4.42 -7.70 4.91
CA ALA A 12 3.87 -9.00 5.32
C ALA A 12 4.85 -10.15 5.03
N THR A 13 5.43 -10.20 3.82
CA THR A 13 6.39 -11.22 3.41
C THR A 13 7.66 -11.22 4.27
N TRP A 14 8.05 -10.07 4.84
CA TRP A 14 9.18 -9.96 5.74
C TRP A 14 9.01 -10.73 7.05
N GLY A 15 7.77 -10.87 7.53
CA GLY A 15 7.50 -11.69 8.71
C GLY A 15 7.86 -13.15 8.47
N PHE A 16 7.44 -13.71 7.35
CA PHE A 16 7.77 -15.09 6.94
C PHE A 16 9.28 -15.25 6.69
N ALA A 17 9.92 -14.27 6.06
CA ALA A 17 11.36 -14.30 5.82
C ALA A 17 12.19 -14.27 7.12
N ARG A 18 11.77 -13.49 8.12
CA ARG A 18 12.44 -13.45 9.45
C ARG A 18 12.29 -14.76 10.18
N GLU A 19 11.13 -15.41 10.11
CA GLU A 19 10.92 -16.73 10.72
C GLU A 19 11.82 -17.78 10.05
N LEU A 20 11.86 -17.81 8.70
CA LEU A 20 12.77 -18.69 7.96
C LEU A 20 14.24 -18.42 8.33
N HIS A 21 14.65 -17.14 8.36
CA HIS A 21 15.99 -16.72 8.75
C HIS A 21 16.35 -17.21 10.15
N SER A 22 15.44 -17.02 11.12
CA SER A 22 15.64 -17.48 12.51
C SER A 22 15.79 -19.00 12.60
N SER A 23 14.90 -19.74 11.91
CA SER A 23 14.93 -21.21 11.89
C SER A 23 16.19 -21.75 11.27
N LEU A 24 16.63 -21.21 10.13
CA LEU A 24 17.89 -21.60 9.47
C LEU A 24 19.12 -21.26 10.32
N ASN A 25 19.17 -20.10 10.98
CA ASN A 25 20.28 -19.76 11.87
C ASN A 25 20.35 -20.71 13.08
N LYS A 26 19.21 -21.05 13.69
CA LYS A 26 19.14 -22.04 14.78
C LYS A 26 19.63 -23.42 14.31
N ALA A 27 19.43 -23.74 13.04
CA ALA A 27 19.91 -24.97 12.40
C ALA A 27 21.41 -24.92 12.02
N GLY A 28 22.12 -23.82 12.34
CA GLY A 28 23.56 -23.67 12.12
C GLY A 28 23.95 -23.14 10.74
N PHE A 29 23.00 -22.69 9.91
CA PHE A 29 23.31 -22.07 8.62
C PHE A 29 23.68 -20.60 8.80
N ARG A 30 24.65 -20.11 8.02
CA ARG A 30 24.92 -18.68 7.90
C ARG A 30 23.94 -18.09 6.88
N VAL A 31 23.07 -17.19 7.32
CA VAL A 31 21.96 -16.66 6.54
C VAL A 31 22.06 -15.15 6.35
N HIS A 32 21.90 -14.68 5.12
CA HIS A 32 21.81 -13.29 4.77
C HIS A 32 20.42 -13.00 4.19
N CYS A 33 19.75 -11.96 4.67
CA CYS A 33 18.43 -11.57 4.23
C CYS A 33 18.44 -10.13 3.70
N SER A 34 17.89 -9.92 2.50
CA SER A 34 17.80 -8.60 1.86
C SER A 34 16.57 -8.49 0.95
N GLU A 35 16.29 -7.28 0.50
CA GLU A 35 15.27 -7.04 -0.51
C GLU A 35 15.67 -7.62 -1.86
N MET A 36 14.70 -8.00 -2.69
CA MET A 36 14.95 -8.46 -4.06
C MET A 36 15.61 -7.39 -4.93
N ASN A 37 15.32 -6.10 -4.67
CA ASN A 37 16.00 -4.98 -5.34
C ASN A 37 17.52 -4.92 -5.03
N ALA A 38 17.98 -5.57 -3.98
CA ALA A 38 19.39 -5.64 -3.58
C ALA A 38 20.12 -6.89 -4.13
N LEU A 39 19.54 -7.61 -5.12
CA LEU A 39 20.19 -8.75 -5.75
C LEU A 39 21.61 -8.39 -6.18
N ALA A 40 22.61 -9.08 -5.63
CA ALA A 40 24.02 -8.90 -6.02
C ALA A 40 24.28 -9.57 -7.38
N LYS A 41 25.33 -9.12 -8.07
CA LYS A 41 25.74 -9.75 -9.35
C LYS A 41 26.18 -11.20 -9.19
N GLN A 42 26.66 -11.58 -8.00
CA GLN A 42 27.18 -12.89 -7.66
C GLN A 42 27.17 -13.11 -6.16
N TYR A 43 26.99 -14.35 -5.72
CA TYR A 43 27.10 -14.80 -4.33
C TYR A 43 28.12 -15.97 -4.22
N PRO A 44 29.43 -15.68 -4.16
CA PRO A 44 30.48 -16.72 -4.32
C PRO A 44 30.45 -17.83 -3.27
N GLN A 45 29.90 -17.55 -2.07
CA GLN A 45 29.87 -18.52 -0.97
C GLN A 45 28.49 -19.12 -0.75
N ALA A 46 27.49 -18.72 -1.53
CA ALA A 46 26.13 -19.19 -1.35
C ALA A 46 25.89 -20.51 -2.07
N SER A 47 25.34 -21.46 -1.35
CA SER A 47 24.86 -22.73 -1.89
C SER A 47 23.32 -22.78 -2.02
N ARG A 48 22.62 -21.84 -1.36
CA ARG A 48 21.16 -21.79 -1.34
C ARG A 48 20.65 -20.37 -1.51
N LEU A 49 19.62 -20.23 -2.33
CA LEU A 49 18.91 -18.99 -2.57
C LEU A 49 17.41 -19.21 -2.34
N PHE A 50 16.89 -18.60 -1.31
CA PHE A 50 15.44 -18.54 -1.02
C PHE A 50 14.88 -17.22 -1.54
N VAL A 51 13.83 -17.28 -2.33
CA VAL A 51 13.11 -16.09 -2.79
C VAL A 51 11.69 -16.15 -2.25
N LEU A 52 11.34 -15.22 -1.37
CA LEU A 52 10.01 -15.08 -0.81
C LEU A 52 9.40 -13.80 -1.37
N THR A 53 8.35 -13.91 -2.19
CA THR A 53 7.79 -12.72 -2.83
C THR A 53 6.27 -12.71 -2.88
N SER A 54 5.69 -11.55 -2.64
CA SER A 54 4.29 -11.28 -2.95
C SER A 54 4.13 -10.86 -4.41
N THR A 55 2.89 -10.87 -4.87
CA THR A 55 2.46 -10.28 -6.14
C THR A 55 1.63 -9.03 -5.82
N TYR A 56 1.84 -7.95 -6.57
CA TYR A 56 1.11 -6.69 -6.40
C TYR A 56 0.22 -6.42 -7.62
N GLY A 57 -0.86 -5.65 -7.42
CA GLY A 57 -1.76 -5.23 -8.50
C GLY A 57 -2.25 -6.39 -9.36
N ASP A 58 -2.10 -6.27 -10.66
CA ASP A 58 -2.55 -7.24 -11.66
C ASP A 58 -1.44 -8.23 -12.09
N GLY A 59 -0.63 -8.68 -11.16
CA GLY A 59 0.45 -9.64 -11.41
C GLY A 59 1.86 -9.05 -11.32
N ASP A 60 1.99 -7.81 -10.88
CA ASP A 60 3.21 -7.02 -10.91
C ASP A 60 4.17 -7.34 -9.75
N ALA A 61 5.41 -6.85 -9.91
CA ALA A 61 6.42 -6.89 -8.87
C ALA A 61 6.07 -5.94 -7.71
N PRO A 62 6.17 -6.39 -6.45
CA PRO A 62 6.04 -5.50 -5.30
C PRO A 62 7.20 -4.48 -5.24
N ALA A 63 7.02 -3.37 -4.53
CA ALA A 63 7.97 -2.26 -4.47
C ALA A 63 9.41 -2.69 -4.23
N SER A 64 9.65 -3.62 -3.29
CA SER A 64 11.00 -4.10 -2.98
C SER A 64 11.58 -5.10 -4.01
N ALA A 65 10.87 -5.36 -5.13
CA ALA A 65 11.29 -6.27 -6.19
C ALA A 65 11.23 -5.69 -7.60
N ARG A 66 10.84 -4.43 -7.77
CA ARG A 66 10.68 -3.79 -9.11
C ARG A 66 11.94 -3.85 -9.98
N GLN A 67 13.12 -3.78 -9.37
CA GLN A 67 14.40 -3.84 -10.09
C GLN A 67 14.95 -5.26 -10.25
N PHE A 68 14.33 -6.26 -9.64
CA PHE A 68 14.86 -7.62 -9.56
C PHE A 68 15.11 -8.22 -10.95
N MET A 69 14.12 -8.18 -11.84
CA MET A 69 14.23 -8.78 -13.18
C MET A 69 15.33 -8.12 -14.04
N ALA A 70 15.53 -6.81 -13.89
CA ALA A 70 16.63 -6.10 -14.56
C ALA A 70 18.00 -6.55 -14.00
N ARG A 71 18.13 -6.62 -12.68
CA ARG A 71 19.36 -7.07 -12.01
C ARG A 71 19.66 -8.56 -12.29
N LEU A 72 18.64 -9.39 -12.43
CA LEU A 72 18.80 -10.79 -12.73
C LEU A 72 19.46 -11.02 -14.10
N LYS A 73 19.37 -10.09 -15.06
CA LYS A 73 20.07 -10.16 -16.34
C LYS A 73 21.59 -10.21 -16.13
N GLU A 74 22.11 -9.47 -15.17
CA GLU A 74 23.54 -9.39 -14.85
C GLU A 74 23.98 -10.45 -13.83
N PHE A 75 23.05 -11.17 -13.21
CA PHE A 75 23.32 -12.16 -12.19
C PHE A 75 24.07 -13.36 -12.78
N ARG A 76 25.14 -13.75 -12.12
CA ARG A 76 25.96 -14.93 -12.44
C ARG A 76 25.81 -15.95 -11.32
N ALA A 77 25.15 -17.04 -11.62
CA ALA A 77 24.95 -18.12 -10.64
C ALA A 77 26.22 -18.96 -10.49
N GLU A 78 26.58 -19.29 -9.27
CA GLU A 78 27.58 -20.30 -8.96
C GLU A 78 27.04 -21.70 -9.32
N LYS A 79 27.94 -22.60 -9.75
CA LYS A 79 27.56 -23.97 -10.17
C LYS A 79 26.78 -24.73 -9.09
N ASN A 80 27.11 -24.51 -7.83
CA ASN A 80 26.51 -25.18 -6.68
C ASN A 80 25.31 -24.46 -6.07
N LEU A 81 24.96 -23.29 -6.60
CA LEU A 81 23.81 -22.53 -6.10
C LEU A 81 22.51 -23.23 -6.52
N ARG A 82 21.67 -23.52 -5.54
CA ARG A 82 20.30 -24.00 -5.77
C ARG A 82 19.30 -23.03 -5.17
N TYR A 83 18.13 -22.90 -5.81
CA TYR A 83 17.12 -21.96 -5.39
C TYR A 83 15.77 -22.60 -5.13
N THR A 84 14.95 -21.92 -4.34
CA THR A 84 13.51 -22.16 -4.24
C THR A 84 12.77 -20.83 -4.15
N VAL A 85 11.56 -20.80 -4.70
CA VAL A 85 10.67 -19.62 -4.67
C VAL A 85 9.42 -19.96 -3.87
N LEU A 86 9.05 -19.07 -2.96
CA LEU A 86 7.81 -19.10 -2.23
C LEU A 86 7.00 -17.85 -2.59
N GLY A 87 5.88 -18.04 -3.29
CA GLY A 87 5.00 -16.99 -3.73
C GLY A 87 3.85 -16.76 -2.76
N PHE A 88 3.54 -15.50 -2.45
CA PHE A 88 2.39 -15.11 -1.65
C PHE A 88 1.40 -14.33 -2.52
N GLY A 89 0.13 -14.71 -2.49
CA GLY A 89 -0.92 -14.08 -3.25
C GLY A 89 -2.29 -14.29 -2.62
N ASP A 90 -3.32 -13.89 -3.33
CA ASP A 90 -4.73 -14.17 -2.97
C ASP A 90 -5.43 -14.74 -4.21
N ARG A 91 -5.99 -15.94 -4.08
CA ARG A 91 -6.69 -16.65 -5.17
C ARG A 91 -7.95 -15.94 -5.68
N GLN A 92 -8.39 -14.91 -4.99
CA GLN A 92 -9.49 -14.06 -5.46
C GLN A 92 -9.08 -13.17 -6.64
N PHE A 93 -7.77 -12.99 -6.90
CA PHE A 93 -7.25 -12.22 -8.01
C PHE A 93 -6.86 -13.13 -9.18
N PRO A 94 -7.14 -12.73 -10.44
CA PRO A 94 -6.88 -13.57 -11.62
C PRO A 94 -5.41 -14.01 -11.76
N ASN A 95 -4.48 -13.12 -11.43
CA ASN A 95 -3.04 -13.34 -11.58
C ASN A 95 -2.39 -13.79 -10.25
N PHE A 96 -2.97 -14.82 -9.62
CA PHE A 96 -2.50 -15.40 -8.37
C PHE A 96 -1.01 -15.75 -8.41
N CYS A 97 -0.21 -15.10 -7.56
CA CYS A 97 1.25 -15.31 -7.46
C CYS A 97 2.03 -15.17 -8.77
N GLN A 98 1.52 -14.43 -9.76
CA GLN A 98 2.11 -14.34 -11.11
C GLN A 98 3.56 -13.86 -11.09
N PHE A 99 3.91 -12.89 -10.25
CA PHE A 99 5.29 -12.43 -10.15
C PHE A 99 6.23 -13.53 -9.64
N ALA A 100 5.83 -14.32 -8.65
CA ALA A 100 6.63 -15.44 -8.14
C ALA A 100 6.88 -16.52 -9.22
N LEU A 101 5.85 -16.81 -10.03
CA LEU A 101 5.98 -17.72 -11.18
C LEU A 101 6.98 -17.17 -12.21
N SER A 102 6.93 -15.88 -12.48
CA SER A 102 7.87 -15.21 -13.40
C SER A 102 9.31 -15.25 -12.87
N VAL A 103 9.49 -15.09 -11.56
CA VAL A 103 10.80 -15.18 -10.90
C VAL A 103 11.37 -16.60 -11.00
N ASP A 104 10.57 -17.63 -10.72
CA ASP A 104 10.97 -19.02 -10.82
C ASP A 104 11.38 -19.38 -12.25
N ALA A 105 10.59 -19.00 -13.24
CA ALA A 105 10.90 -19.20 -14.65
C ALA A 105 12.20 -18.50 -15.07
N ALA A 106 12.42 -17.26 -14.59
CA ALA A 106 13.61 -16.49 -14.91
C ALA A 106 14.89 -17.08 -14.30
N LEU A 107 14.84 -17.57 -13.05
CA LEU A 107 15.96 -18.26 -12.41
C LEU A 107 16.27 -19.58 -13.10
N ALA A 108 15.26 -20.36 -13.46
CA ALA A 108 15.43 -21.58 -14.25
C ALA A 108 16.05 -21.30 -15.63
N GLY A 109 15.58 -20.24 -16.31
CA GLY A 109 16.13 -19.78 -17.60
C GLY A 109 17.61 -19.33 -17.53
N LYS A 110 18.08 -18.94 -16.34
CA LYS A 110 19.52 -18.68 -16.06
C LYS A 110 20.33 -19.94 -15.79
N GLY A 111 19.72 -21.12 -15.83
CA GLY A 111 20.38 -22.40 -15.55
C GLY A 111 20.62 -22.68 -14.07
N VAL A 112 19.99 -21.92 -13.15
CA VAL A 112 20.08 -22.20 -11.72
C VAL A 112 19.23 -23.43 -11.39
N SER A 113 19.78 -24.40 -10.67
CA SER A 113 19.06 -25.60 -10.29
C SER A 113 18.10 -25.34 -9.14
N ARG A 114 16.89 -25.90 -9.19
CA ARG A 114 15.96 -25.79 -8.07
C ARG A 114 16.42 -26.63 -6.87
N LEU A 115 16.37 -26.06 -5.69
CA LEU A 115 16.50 -26.76 -4.43
C LEU A 115 15.20 -27.50 -4.12
N HIS A 116 14.08 -26.80 -4.28
CA HIS A 116 12.73 -27.32 -4.14
C HIS A 116 11.83 -26.62 -5.18
N ALA A 117 10.77 -27.27 -5.61
CA ALA A 117 9.80 -26.68 -6.54
C ALA A 117 9.20 -25.40 -5.96
N ILE A 118 8.78 -24.49 -6.84
CA ILE A 118 8.04 -23.31 -6.40
C ILE A 118 6.76 -23.72 -5.68
N GLU A 119 6.47 -23.04 -4.57
CA GLU A 119 5.19 -23.17 -3.88
C GLU A 119 4.50 -21.81 -3.74
N LEU A 120 3.17 -21.86 -3.70
CA LEU A 120 2.31 -20.69 -3.71
C LEU A 120 1.40 -20.73 -2.48
N ILE A 121 1.50 -19.69 -1.64
CA ILE A 121 0.73 -19.52 -0.40
C ILE A 121 -0.44 -18.58 -0.65
N ASP A 122 -1.64 -19.07 -0.38
CA ASP A 122 -2.84 -18.24 -0.42
C ASP A 122 -3.01 -17.45 0.87
N ARG A 123 -3.23 -16.14 0.73
CA ARG A 123 -3.58 -15.22 1.83
C ARG A 123 -2.68 -15.34 3.07
N CYS A 124 -1.38 -15.48 2.84
CA CYS A 124 -0.38 -15.58 3.92
C CYS A 124 -0.68 -16.70 4.94
N SER A 125 -1.17 -17.86 4.48
CA SER A 125 -1.50 -19.00 5.33
C SER A 125 -0.29 -19.52 6.11
N ALA A 126 -0.36 -19.45 7.43
CA ALA A 126 0.69 -19.96 8.33
C ALA A 126 0.86 -21.48 8.23
N SER A 127 -0.26 -22.23 8.03
CA SER A 127 -0.19 -23.69 7.88
C SER A 127 0.55 -24.09 6.60
N GLN A 128 0.23 -23.47 5.46
CA GLN A 128 0.93 -23.72 4.20
C GLN A 128 2.42 -23.38 4.31
N PHE A 129 2.77 -22.29 5.03
CA PHE A 129 4.17 -21.92 5.28
C PHE A 129 4.90 -22.98 6.11
N SER A 130 4.27 -23.48 7.17
CA SER A 130 4.83 -24.53 8.01
C SER A 130 5.05 -25.83 7.22
N GLU A 131 4.08 -26.24 6.40
CA GLU A 131 4.18 -27.40 5.55
C GLU A 131 5.30 -27.28 4.50
N TRP A 132 5.43 -26.10 3.88
CA TRP A 132 6.55 -25.80 2.98
C TRP A 132 7.89 -25.91 3.71
N GLY A 133 7.97 -25.37 4.94
CA GLY A 133 9.16 -25.48 5.78
C GLY A 133 9.58 -26.93 6.04
N ASN A 134 8.62 -27.81 6.34
CA ASN A 134 8.87 -29.23 6.54
C ASN A 134 9.48 -29.87 5.28
N ARG A 135 8.87 -29.65 4.10
CA ARG A 135 9.36 -30.18 2.82
C ARG A 135 10.76 -29.67 2.47
N VAL A 136 11.00 -28.38 2.66
CA VAL A 136 12.34 -27.80 2.46
C VAL A 136 13.33 -28.36 3.46
N GLY A 137 12.93 -28.55 4.72
CA GLY A 137 13.74 -29.15 5.78
C GLY A 137 14.22 -30.57 5.41
N GLU A 138 13.33 -31.38 4.84
CA GLU A 138 13.68 -32.73 4.32
C GLU A 138 14.74 -32.63 3.21
N VAL A 139 14.57 -31.70 2.25
CA VAL A 139 15.51 -31.53 1.13
C VAL A 139 16.90 -31.05 1.60
N ILE A 140 16.97 -30.19 2.61
CA ILE A 140 18.27 -29.70 3.14
C ILE A 140 18.86 -30.61 4.22
N GLY A 141 18.15 -31.66 4.61
CA GLY A 141 18.57 -32.62 5.64
C GLY A 141 18.52 -32.07 7.07
N THR A 142 17.72 -31.04 7.31
CA THR A 142 17.61 -30.39 8.63
C THR A 142 16.16 -29.93 8.85
N PRO A 143 15.47 -30.39 9.91
CA PRO A 143 14.10 -29.98 10.18
C PRO A 143 13.99 -28.45 10.34
N LEU A 144 13.02 -27.85 9.66
CA LEU A 144 12.69 -26.44 9.80
C LEU A 144 11.30 -26.33 10.46
N PHE A 145 11.28 -25.81 11.67
CA PHE A 145 10.03 -25.55 12.39
C PHE A 145 9.60 -24.10 12.18
N LEU A 146 8.75 -23.88 11.17
CA LEU A 146 8.28 -22.56 10.79
C LEU A 146 6.89 -22.31 11.41
N ASN A 147 6.84 -21.57 12.50
CA ASN A 147 5.60 -21.25 13.23
C ASN A 147 5.29 -19.76 13.16
N TYR A 148 5.44 -19.15 11.98
CA TYR A 148 5.10 -17.75 11.82
C TYR A 148 3.59 -17.57 11.97
N CYS A 149 3.21 -16.92 13.06
CA CYS A 149 1.88 -16.32 13.20
C CYS A 149 2.04 -14.81 12.97
N ALA A 150 1.33 -14.27 11.98
CA ALA A 150 1.27 -12.83 11.83
C ALA A 150 0.77 -12.23 13.15
N LEU A 151 1.60 -11.42 13.81
CA LEU A 151 1.15 -10.64 14.94
C LEU A 151 -0.02 -9.80 14.45
N GLN A 152 -1.21 -10.16 14.83
CA GLN A 152 -2.36 -9.30 14.62
C GLN A 152 -2.12 -8.06 15.48
N PRO A 153 -2.06 -6.87 14.89
CA PRO A 153 -1.97 -5.66 15.68
C PRO A 153 -3.16 -5.59 16.63
N ALA A 154 -2.93 -5.02 17.82
CA ALA A 154 -4.02 -4.79 18.75
C ALA A 154 -5.11 -3.97 18.06
N THR A 155 -6.30 -4.52 17.98
CA THR A 155 -7.45 -3.89 17.33
C THR A 155 -8.23 -3.05 18.32
N VAL A 156 -8.83 -2.00 17.80
CA VAL A 156 -9.78 -1.15 18.52
C VAL A 156 -11.13 -1.25 17.85
N LYS A 157 -12.19 -1.36 18.63
CA LYS A 157 -13.56 -1.24 18.10
C LYS A 157 -13.84 0.21 17.75
N LEU A 158 -14.25 0.43 16.51
CA LEU A 158 -14.58 1.73 15.95
C LEU A 158 -16.06 1.73 15.56
N GLU A 159 -16.82 2.63 16.17
CA GLU A 159 -18.26 2.84 15.90
C GLU A 159 -18.43 3.82 14.74
N LEU A 160 -19.23 3.44 13.75
CA LEU A 160 -19.62 4.31 12.65
C LEU A 160 -20.57 5.38 13.18
N VAL A 161 -20.12 6.64 13.17
CA VAL A 161 -20.94 7.76 13.67
C VAL A 161 -21.62 8.55 12.55
N GLU A 162 -21.01 8.55 11.35
CA GLU A 162 -21.54 9.28 10.21
C GLU A 162 -21.11 8.60 8.90
N ARG A 163 -21.99 8.66 7.91
CA ARG A 163 -21.74 8.16 6.54
C ARG A 163 -22.34 9.12 5.52
N ALA A 164 -21.58 9.46 4.50
CA ALA A 164 -22.05 10.24 3.36
C ALA A 164 -21.85 9.45 2.06
N ASP A 165 -22.91 9.27 1.29
CA ASP A 165 -22.93 8.42 0.08
C ASP A 165 -22.92 9.27 -1.19
N TYR A 166 -22.11 8.83 -2.16
CA TYR A 166 -21.89 9.47 -3.46
C TYR A 166 -21.83 8.45 -4.58
N GLY A 167 -21.94 8.92 -5.83
CA GLY A 167 -21.59 8.16 -7.03
C GLY A 167 -22.58 7.07 -7.42
N ILE A 168 -23.77 6.98 -6.81
CA ILE A 168 -24.77 5.96 -7.14
C ILE A 168 -25.24 6.13 -8.58
N ALA A 169 -25.58 7.36 -9.00
CA ALA A 169 -26.09 7.65 -10.34
C ALA A 169 -25.07 7.36 -11.45
N VAL A 170 -23.78 7.40 -11.15
CA VAL A 170 -22.69 7.12 -12.09
C VAL A 170 -22.10 5.71 -11.93
N GLN A 171 -22.80 4.81 -11.24
CA GLN A 171 -22.40 3.42 -11.01
C GLN A 171 -20.99 3.30 -10.38
N ALA A 172 -20.68 4.20 -9.47
CA ALA A 172 -19.45 4.23 -8.70
C ALA A 172 -19.72 4.54 -7.23
N PRO A 173 -20.56 3.74 -6.53
CA PRO A 173 -20.93 4.02 -5.17
C PRO A 173 -19.68 4.19 -4.31
N THR A 174 -19.55 5.36 -3.70
CA THR A 174 -18.42 5.75 -2.87
C THR A 174 -18.98 6.38 -1.60
N SER A 175 -18.43 6.00 -0.45
CA SER A 175 -18.89 6.55 0.83
C SER A 175 -17.72 7.09 1.63
N ILE A 176 -17.97 8.20 2.31
CA ILE A 176 -17.12 8.73 3.36
C ILE A 176 -17.64 8.16 4.67
N PHE A 177 -16.80 7.41 5.35
CA PHE A 177 -17.11 6.80 6.65
C PHE A 177 -16.36 7.53 7.73
N ARG A 178 -17.08 7.92 8.81
CA ARG A 178 -16.52 8.58 9.98
C ARG A 178 -16.76 7.71 11.20
N PHE A 179 -15.68 7.30 11.84
CA PHE A 179 -15.71 6.42 12.99
C PHE A 179 -15.17 7.14 14.23
N LYS A 180 -15.62 6.68 15.40
CA LYS A 180 -15.02 6.99 16.70
C LYS A 180 -14.72 5.71 17.45
N PRO A 181 -13.71 5.67 18.35
CA PRO A 181 -13.55 4.54 19.24
C PRO A 181 -14.85 4.27 20.00
N ALA A 182 -15.32 3.01 19.95
CA ALA A 182 -16.54 2.60 20.65
C ALA A 182 -16.38 2.74 22.17
N GLU A 183 -17.46 3.10 22.86
CA GLU A 183 -17.47 3.12 24.33
C GLU A 183 -17.33 1.69 24.85
N GLN A 184 -16.30 1.41 25.60
CA GLN A 184 -16.26 0.20 26.41
C GLN A 184 -17.24 0.42 27.57
N GLY A 185 -18.32 -0.38 27.59
CA GLY A 185 -19.42 -0.23 28.55
C GLY A 185 -18.96 -0.18 30.00
N GLY A 186 -19.10 0.98 30.60
CA GLY A 186 -18.89 1.27 32.00
C GLY A 186 -19.64 2.53 32.34
N TRP A 187 -20.59 2.45 33.25
CA TRP A 187 -21.60 3.48 33.62
C TRP A 187 -21.05 4.82 34.15
N LEU A 188 -19.77 5.08 34.11
CA LEU A 188 -19.18 6.22 34.84
C LEU A 188 -18.03 6.97 34.15
N THR A 189 -17.97 7.12 32.83
CA THR A 189 -17.06 8.15 32.31
C THR A 189 -17.46 8.62 30.89
N ALA A 190 -18.24 9.68 30.81
CA ALA A 190 -18.11 10.62 29.68
C ALA A 190 -16.74 11.30 29.81
N SER A 191 -15.70 10.70 29.24
CA SER A 191 -14.32 11.17 29.40
C SER A 191 -13.71 11.53 28.04
N PRO A 192 -12.99 12.65 27.92
CA PRO A 192 -12.23 13.02 26.70
C PRO A 192 -11.10 12.03 26.33
N ARG A 193 -11.11 10.84 26.93
CA ARG A 193 -10.08 9.78 26.76
C ARG A 193 -10.35 8.81 25.61
N ARG A 194 -11.44 8.96 24.83
CA ARG A 194 -11.83 8.03 23.75
C ARG A 194 -10.71 7.77 22.75
N PHE A 195 -10.00 8.83 22.31
CA PHE A 195 -8.92 8.71 21.33
C PHE A 195 -7.60 8.18 21.90
N LYS A 196 -7.46 8.03 23.24
CA LYS A 196 -6.27 7.36 23.83
C LYS A 196 -6.19 5.86 23.55
N ALA A 197 -7.26 5.24 23.05
CA ALA A 197 -7.26 3.84 22.65
C ALA A 197 -6.58 3.62 21.28
N LEU A 198 -6.45 4.67 20.46
CA LEU A 198 -5.73 4.63 19.20
C LEU A 198 -4.33 5.24 19.37
N PRO A 199 -3.31 4.71 18.67
CA PRO A 199 -2.03 5.41 18.57
C PRO A 199 -2.24 6.76 17.87
N PRO A 200 -1.34 7.74 18.06
CA PRO A 200 -1.34 8.94 17.25
C PRO A 200 -1.31 8.59 15.76
N PHE A 201 -2.11 9.28 14.96
CA PHE A 201 -2.16 9.07 13.52
C PHE A 201 -2.35 10.40 12.79
N GLU A 202 -1.97 10.39 11.53
CA GLU A 202 -2.05 11.53 10.62
C GLU A 202 -2.80 11.14 9.34
N ALA A 203 -3.31 12.13 8.63
CA ALA A 203 -3.84 11.92 7.28
C ALA A 203 -2.77 11.24 6.40
N GLY A 204 -3.20 10.27 5.59
CA GLY A 204 -2.29 9.45 4.78
C GLY A 204 -1.75 8.21 5.49
N ASP A 205 -1.89 8.05 6.82
CA ASP A 205 -1.76 6.75 7.48
C ASP A 205 -2.87 5.81 7.03
N LEU A 206 -2.77 4.55 7.42
CA LEU A 206 -3.70 3.52 6.97
C LEU A 206 -4.56 3.03 8.14
N LEU A 207 -5.87 2.97 7.91
CA LEU A 207 -6.78 2.17 8.72
C LEU A 207 -6.79 0.74 8.19
N GLY A 208 -6.31 -0.22 8.96
CA GLY A 208 -6.55 -1.64 8.72
C GLY A 208 -7.92 -2.03 9.25
N VAL A 209 -8.85 -2.36 8.38
CA VAL A 209 -10.19 -2.87 8.72
C VAL A 209 -10.17 -4.37 8.67
N ILE A 210 -10.63 -5.04 9.74
CA ILE A 210 -10.76 -6.49 9.78
C ILE A 210 -12.19 -6.87 9.39
N PRO A 211 -12.39 -7.47 8.21
CA PRO A 211 -13.68 -7.96 7.82
C PRO A 211 -14.09 -9.16 8.69
N PRO A 212 -15.41 -9.46 8.83
CA PRO A 212 -15.86 -10.65 9.54
C PRO A 212 -15.34 -11.95 8.90
N HIS A 213 -15.51 -13.07 9.62
CA HIS A 213 -15.17 -14.42 9.16
C HIS A 213 -13.67 -14.69 8.92
N GLY A 214 -12.77 -14.06 9.70
CA GLY A 214 -11.33 -14.35 9.66
C GLY A 214 -10.64 -13.93 8.37
N GLN A 215 -11.23 -13.02 7.63
CA GLN A 215 -10.63 -12.46 6.43
C GLN A 215 -9.43 -11.56 6.77
N PRO A 216 -8.39 -11.50 5.93
CA PRO A 216 -7.25 -10.63 6.15
C PRO A 216 -7.68 -9.15 6.12
N PRO A 217 -7.02 -8.29 6.91
CA PRO A 217 -7.35 -6.87 6.95
C PRO A 217 -7.18 -6.21 5.58
N ARG A 218 -8.02 -5.21 5.31
CA ARG A 218 -7.87 -4.31 4.15
C ARG A 218 -7.52 -2.92 4.64
N PHE A 219 -6.64 -2.26 3.89
CA PHE A 219 -6.09 -0.97 4.28
C PHE A 219 -6.73 0.15 3.48
N TYR A 220 -7.13 1.20 4.19
CA TYR A 220 -7.71 2.41 3.64
C TYR A 220 -6.93 3.62 4.15
N SER A 221 -6.56 4.53 3.25
CA SER A 221 -5.85 5.74 3.64
C SER A 221 -6.76 6.66 4.46
N LEU A 222 -6.23 7.13 5.59
CA LEU A 222 -6.94 8.04 6.48
C LEU A 222 -7.07 9.42 5.87
N ALA A 223 -8.28 9.94 5.92
CA ALA A 223 -8.64 11.30 5.52
C ALA A 223 -8.64 12.27 6.71
N SER A 224 -8.24 11.82 7.90
CA SER A 224 -8.20 12.57 9.14
C SER A 224 -6.92 12.29 9.93
N SER A 225 -6.70 13.10 10.96
CA SER A 225 -5.65 12.95 11.97
C SER A 225 -6.24 12.73 13.36
N ALA A 226 -5.42 12.38 14.32
CA ALA A 226 -5.86 12.26 15.71
C ALA A 226 -6.41 13.56 16.30
N ASN A 227 -5.99 14.71 15.77
CA ASN A 227 -6.49 16.04 16.19
C ASN A 227 -7.92 16.31 15.75
N ASP A 228 -8.41 15.59 14.75
CA ASP A 228 -9.77 15.75 14.24
C ASP A 228 -10.82 15.01 15.09
N GLU A 229 -10.37 14.25 16.09
CA GLU A 229 -11.23 13.42 16.95
C GLU A 229 -12.18 12.50 16.18
N ILE A 230 -11.77 12.08 14.99
CA ILE A 230 -12.51 11.19 14.09
C ILE A 230 -11.54 10.37 13.26
N VAL A 231 -11.90 9.13 12.96
CA VAL A 231 -11.21 8.25 12.01
C VAL A 231 -12.02 8.25 10.73
N GLU A 232 -11.53 8.94 9.70
CA GLU A 232 -12.25 9.14 8.44
C GLU A 232 -11.55 8.38 7.29
N ILE A 233 -12.34 7.65 6.52
CA ILE A 233 -11.89 6.99 5.28
C ILE A 233 -12.90 7.23 4.16
N CYS A 234 -12.40 7.31 2.92
CA CYS A 234 -13.21 7.38 1.72
C CYS A 234 -13.08 6.08 0.94
N VAL A 235 -14.19 5.36 0.76
CA VAL A 235 -14.17 4.00 0.19
C VAL A 235 -15.14 3.87 -0.96
N ARG A 236 -14.64 3.47 -2.13
CA ARG A 236 -15.46 3.04 -3.25
C ARG A 236 -15.85 1.58 -3.09
N LYS A 237 -17.14 1.27 -3.25
CA LYS A 237 -17.63 -0.12 -3.28
C LYS A 237 -17.13 -0.80 -4.53
N GLN A 238 -16.34 -1.85 -4.37
CA GLN A 238 -15.88 -2.69 -5.47
C GLN A 238 -16.87 -3.83 -5.72
N ALA A 239 -17.14 -4.12 -6.98
CA ALA A 239 -17.96 -5.29 -7.33
C ALA A 239 -17.26 -6.57 -6.84
N GLY A 240 -17.96 -7.37 -6.03
CA GLY A 240 -17.37 -8.57 -5.40
C GLY A 240 -16.35 -8.30 -4.29
N GLY A 241 -16.06 -7.04 -3.95
CA GLY A 241 -15.12 -6.68 -2.89
C GLY A 241 -15.70 -6.95 -1.50
N LEU A 242 -15.16 -7.94 -0.79
CA LEU A 242 -15.65 -8.36 0.53
C LEU A 242 -15.63 -7.23 1.56
N CYS A 243 -14.49 -6.59 1.76
CA CYS A 243 -14.34 -5.55 2.79
C CYS A 243 -15.05 -4.25 2.40
N SER A 244 -14.96 -3.81 1.13
CA SER A 244 -15.70 -2.64 0.68
C SER A 244 -17.21 -2.88 0.70
N GLY A 245 -17.67 -4.09 0.37
CA GLY A 245 -19.07 -4.52 0.54
C GLY A 245 -19.50 -4.43 2.00
N TYR A 246 -18.75 -5.07 2.90
CA TYR A 246 -18.97 -5.04 4.35
C TYR A 246 -19.09 -3.60 4.88
N LEU A 247 -18.17 -2.70 4.55
CA LEU A 247 -18.23 -1.31 4.96
C LEU A 247 -19.48 -0.59 4.45
N HIS A 248 -19.89 -0.86 3.20
CA HIS A 248 -21.07 -0.24 2.61
C HIS A 248 -22.39 -0.80 3.17
N ASP A 249 -22.37 -1.94 3.86
CA ASP A 249 -23.55 -2.51 4.53
C ASP A 249 -23.73 -1.98 5.96
N LEU A 250 -22.71 -1.27 6.52
CA LEU A 250 -22.76 -0.66 7.85
C LEU A 250 -23.76 0.49 7.93
N LYS A 251 -24.38 0.61 9.10
CA LYS A 251 -25.24 1.74 9.48
C LYS A 251 -24.61 2.50 10.66
N PRO A 252 -24.92 3.78 10.84
CA PRO A 252 -24.54 4.50 12.06
C PRO A 252 -24.89 3.71 13.32
N GLY A 253 -23.95 3.56 14.24
CA GLY A 253 -24.01 2.72 15.43
C GLY A 253 -23.35 1.35 15.27
N ASP A 254 -23.13 0.86 14.06
CA ASP A 254 -22.40 -0.40 13.84
C ASP A 254 -20.91 -0.23 14.14
N CYS A 255 -20.27 -1.30 14.59
CA CYS A 255 -18.85 -1.30 14.95
C CYS A 255 -18.01 -2.17 14.01
N ILE A 256 -16.79 -1.72 13.75
CA ILE A 256 -15.75 -2.50 13.08
C ILE A 256 -14.57 -2.75 14.02
N ASP A 257 -13.82 -3.81 13.78
CA ASP A 257 -12.50 -3.99 14.37
C ASP A 257 -11.45 -3.42 13.41
N GLY A 258 -10.62 -2.50 13.92
CA GLY A 258 -9.61 -1.83 13.11
C GLY A 258 -8.35 -1.50 13.90
N PHE A 259 -7.30 -1.13 13.18
CA PHE A 259 -6.03 -0.67 13.75
C PHE A 259 -5.37 0.35 12.82
N ILE A 260 -4.53 1.21 13.40
CA ILE A 260 -3.77 2.20 12.62
C ILE A 260 -2.41 1.60 12.23
N ARG A 261 -2.03 1.78 10.97
CA ARG A 261 -0.71 1.49 10.45
C ARG A 261 -0.07 2.77 9.92
N PRO A 262 1.05 3.23 10.49
CA PRO A 262 1.77 4.41 9.99
C PRO A 262 2.20 4.24 8.53
N ASN A 263 2.11 5.33 7.77
CA ASN A 263 2.54 5.40 6.38
C ASN A 263 3.35 6.70 6.14
N PRO A 264 4.55 6.83 6.72
CA PRO A 264 5.34 8.06 6.68
C PRO A 264 5.80 8.46 5.27
N GLY A 265 5.78 7.51 4.31
CA GLY A 265 6.10 7.79 2.91
C GLY A 265 5.01 8.55 2.16
N PHE A 266 3.80 8.67 2.72
CA PHE A 266 2.69 9.38 2.09
C PHE A 266 2.28 10.60 2.94
N ARG A 267 3.02 11.68 2.77
CA ARG A 267 2.84 12.96 3.46
C ARG A 267 3.04 14.10 2.47
N PRO A 268 2.35 15.24 2.65
CA PRO A 268 2.67 16.45 1.89
C PRO A 268 4.09 16.94 2.26
N ALA A 269 4.73 17.60 1.31
CA ALA A 269 6.03 18.24 1.57
C ALA A 269 5.90 19.27 2.70
N THR A 270 6.91 19.30 3.56
CA THR A 270 6.98 20.27 4.67
C THR A 270 7.64 21.58 4.23
N GLY A 271 7.29 22.70 4.85
CA GLY A 271 7.83 24.02 4.57
C GLY A 271 6.88 24.90 3.78
N ASN A 272 7.38 26.05 3.26
CA ASN A 272 6.57 27.07 2.58
C ASN A 272 6.50 26.87 1.06
N ARG A 273 6.93 25.70 0.55
CA ARG A 273 6.87 25.41 -0.90
C ARG A 273 5.44 25.09 -1.32
N PRO A 274 5.05 25.48 -2.53
CA PRO A 274 3.78 25.05 -3.09
C PRO A 274 3.68 23.53 -3.16
N VAL A 275 2.50 22.99 -2.88
CA VAL A 275 2.20 21.56 -2.94
C VAL A 275 1.09 21.35 -3.96
N ILE A 276 1.32 20.43 -4.90
CA ILE A 276 0.29 19.97 -5.83
C ILE A 276 -0.19 18.60 -5.38
N LEU A 277 -1.47 18.50 -5.10
CA LEU A 277 -2.16 17.26 -4.77
C LEU A 277 -2.91 16.78 -6.00
N VAL A 278 -2.68 15.53 -6.41
CA VAL A 278 -3.34 14.93 -7.58
C VAL A 278 -4.05 13.65 -7.15
N GLY A 279 -5.32 13.53 -7.52
CA GLY A 279 -6.12 12.35 -7.16
C GLY A 279 -7.31 12.12 -8.05
N ALA A 280 -7.87 10.91 -7.96
CA ALA A 280 -9.10 10.55 -8.65
C ALA A 280 -10.01 9.70 -7.75
N GLY A 281 -11.32 9.89 -7.86
CA GLY A 281 -12.32 9.15 -7.10
C GLY A 281 -12.03 9.17 -5.59
N ALA A 282 -12.12 7.99 -4.93
CA ALA A 282 -11.90 7.85 -3.50
C ALA A 282 -10.49 8.22 -3.01
N GLY A 283 -9.51 8.33 -3.91
CA GLY A 283 -8.16 8.79 -3.59
C GLY A 283 -8.09 10.23 -3.07
N ILE A 284 -9.17 11.00 -3.15
CA ILE A 284 -9.27 12.33 -2.56
C ILE A 284 -9.23 12.30 -1.02
N GLY A 285 -9.62 11.19 -0.38
CA GLY A 285 -9.72 11.11 1.08
C GLY A 285 -8.49 11.63 1.81
N PRO A 286 -7.31 11.00 1.68
CA PRO A 286 -6.10 11.47 2.33
C PRO A 286 -5.68 12.88 1.90
N LEU A 287 -5.93 13.27 0.64
CA LEU A 287 -5.63 14.62 0.14
C LEU A 287 -6.46 15.67 0.86
N THR A 288 -7.75 15.40 1.11
CA THR A 288 -8.63 16.27 1.91
C THR A 288 -8.12 16.39 3.35
N GLY A 289 -7.61 15.30 3.93
CA GLY A 289 -6.97 15.33 5.24
C GLY A 289 -5.71 16.20 5.27
N PHE A 290 -4.89 16.18 4.23
CA PHE A 290 -3.72 17.06 4.11
C PHE A 290 -4.15 18.54 4.05
N ILE A 291 -5.18 18.87 3.28
CA ILE A 291 -5.72 20.22 3.17
C ILE A 291 -6.31 20.67 4.53
N ARG A 292 -7.07 19.78 5.21
CA ARG A 292 -7.63 20.06 6.55
C ARG A 292 -6.54 20.45 7.53
N ASN A 293 -5.40 19.78 7.50
CA ASN A 293 -4.26 20.02 8.39
C ASN A 293 -3.36 21.18 7.94
N ASN A 294 -3.62 21.80 6.79
CA ASN A 294 -2.88 22.95 6.29
C ASN A 294 -3.26 24.24 7.01
N THR A 295 -3.17 24.27 8.33
CA THR A 295 -3.54 25.43 9.17
C THR A 295 -2.60 26.64 9.03
N ARG A 296 -1.43 26.44 8.43
CA ARG A 296 -0.47 27.51 8.12
C ARG A 296 -0.73 28.16 6.77
N CYS A 297 -1.76 27.70 6.04
CA CYS A 297 -2.15 28.20 4.71
C CYS A 297 -0.97 28.22 3.72
N ASN A 298 -0.13 27.17 3.75
CA ASN A 298 0.90 26.99 2.73
C ASN A 298 0.23 26.82 1.36
N PRO A 299 0.81 27.34 0.26
CA PRO A 299 0.22 27.18 -1.06
C PRO A 299 -0.03 25.71 -1.40
N MET A 300 -1.31 25.34 -1.54
CA MET A 300 -1.72 23.96 -1.81
C MET A 300 -2.79 23.96 -2.90
N TYR A 301 -2.55 23.19 -3.96
CA TYR A 301 -3.41 23.09 -5.14
C TYR A 301 -3.90 21.66 -5.29
N LEU A 302 -5.21 21.48 -5.48
CA LEU A 302 -5.80 20.15 -5.70
C LEU A 302 -6.25 20.00 -7.15
N TYR A 303 -5.76 18.96 -7.82
CA TYR A 303 -6.26 18.45 -9.09
C TYR A 303 -6.96 17.13 -8.83
N TRP A 304 -8.28 17.12 -9.00
CA TRP A 304 -9.06 15.92 -8.68
C TRP A 304 -10.05 15.57 -9.79
N GLY A 305 -10.20 14.25 -10.04
CA GLY A 305 -11.10 13.69 -11.03
C GLY A 305 -12.23 12.85 -10.45
N GLY A 306 -13.45 13.15 -10.90
CA GLY A 306 -14.66 12.36 -10.67
C GLY A 306 -15.32 11.93 -11.98
N ARG A 307 -16.55 11.45 -11.89
CA ARG A 307 -17.36 11.05 -13.06
C ARG A 307 -18.38 12.12 -13.44
N ASP A 308 -19.15 12.62 -12.49
CA ASP A 308 -20.17 13.67 -12.68
C ASP A 308 -20.25 14.56 -11.42
N ALA A 309 -20.10 15.84 -11.59
CA ALA A 309 -20.11 16.82 -10.50
C ALA A 309 -21.37 16.75 -9.61
N ARG A 310 -22.51 16.35 -10.17
CA ARG A 310 -23.79 16.25 -9.46
C ARG A 310 -23.94 14.96 -8.65
N SER A 311 -23.10 13.96 -8.90
CA SER A 311 -23.23 12.63 -8.29
C SER A 311 -22.07 12.22 -7.40
N ASP A 312 -20.82 12.46 -7.84
CA ASP A 312 -19.64 11.98 -7.15
C ASP A 312 -18.58 13.05 -6.89
N PHE A 313 -18.99 14.32 -6.74
CA PHE A 313 -18.08 15.36 -6.25
C PHE A 313 -17.86 15.17 -4.74
N LEU A 314 -16.91 14.34 -4.40
CA LEU A 314 -16.57 14.00 -3.02
C LEU A 314 -16.01 15.22 -2.28
N TYR A 315 -16.39 15.42 -1.01
CA TYR A 315 -15.94 16.52 -0.13
C TYR A 315 -16.22 17.92 -0.68
N GLN A 316 -17.15 18.11 -1.60
CA GLN A 316 -17.43 19.42 -2.20
C GLN A 316 -17.66 20.52 -1.17
N PRO A 317 -18.48 20.34 -0.12
CA PRO A 317 -18.71 21.40 0.89
C PRO A 317 -17.45 21.72 1.71
N GLU A 318 -16.65 20.71 2.04
CA GLU A 318 -15.39 20.89 2.79
C GLU A 318 -14.35 21.62 1.96
N LEU A 319 -14.20 21.24 0.68
CA LEU A 319 -13.25 21.87 -0.24
C LEU A 319 -13.61 23.34 -0.49
N GLY A 320 -14.91 23.68 -0.57
CA GLY A 320 -15.38 25.06 -0.65
C GLY A 320 -14.93 25.88 0.54
N ARG A 321 -15.14 25.37 1.75
CA ARG A 321 -14.68 26.04 2.99
C ARG A 321 -13.16 26.18 3.04
N TYR A 322 -12.38 25.18 2.57
CA TYR A 322 -10.92 25.26 2.55
C TYR A 322 -10.37 26.27 1.54
N LEU A 323 -11.12 26.58 0.48
CA LEU A 323 -10.81 27.71 -0.40
C LEU A 323 -11.08 29.05 0.29
N GLU A 324 -12.21 29.16 1.00
CA GLU A 324 -12.60 30.38 1.72
C GLU A 324 -11.63 30.69 2.87
N ASP A 325 -11.17 29.71 3.62
CA ASP A 325 -10.24 29.86 4.74
C ASP A 325 -8.76 29.77 4.35
N HIS A 326 -8.47 29.73 3.05
CA HIS A 326 -7.13 29.69 2.45
C HIS A 326 -6.28 28.46 2.77
N ARG A 327 -6.84 27.38 3.33
CA ARG A 327 -6.14 26.09 3.45
C ARG A 327 -5.89 25.43 2.10
N LEU A 328 -6.73 25.73 1.12
CA LEU A 328 -6.59 25.34 -0.26
C LEU A 328 -6.43 26.59 -1.13
N SER A 329 -5.37 26.67 -1.92
CA SER A 329 -5.07 27.84 -2.77
C SER A 329 -5.72 27.75 -4.15
N GLY A 330 -6.03 26.54 -4.62
CA GLY A 330 -6.70 26.32 -5.89
C GLY A 330 -7.27 24.92 -6.01
N LEU A 331 -8.43 24.80 -6.67
CA LEU A 331 -9.14 23.56 -6.90
C LEU A 331 -9.43 23.41 -8.40
N ASN A 332 -8.83 22.38 -9.00
CA ASN A 332 -9.05 22.00 -10.39
C ASN A 332 -9.78 20.65 -10.44
N THR A 333 -10.99 20.65 -10.96
CA THR A 333 -11.81 19.43 -11.06
C THR A 333 -11.98 19.00 -12.50
N ALA A 334 -12.02 17.69 -12.72
CA ALA A 334 -12.27 17.08 -14.01
C ALA A 334 -13.34 16.00 -13.87
N PHE A 335 -14.33 15.99 -14.77
CA PHE A 335 -15.41 15.00 -14.75
C PHE A 335 -15.46 14.25 -16.07
N SER A 336 -15.40 12.92 -16.00
CA SER A 336 -15.25 12.06 -17.18
C SER A 336 -16.57 11.61 -17.82
N ARG A 337 -17.74 11.91 -17.21
CA ARG A 337 -19.07 11.52 -17.70
C ARG A 337 -20.04 12.72 -17.77
N THR A 338 -19.51 13.84 -18.20
CA THR A 338 -20.27 15.06 -18.48
C THR A 338 -20.14 15.42 -19.96
N ASP A 339 -20.96 16.34 -20.44
CA ASP A 339 -20.89 16.83 -21.84
C ASP A 339 -19.50 17.43 -22.15
N GLU A 340 -18.91 18.12 -21.17
CA GLU A 340 -17.53 18.61 -21.21
C GLU A 340 -16.58 17.60 -20.56
N ARG A 341 -16.45 16.44 -21.15
CA ARG A 341 -15.59 15.37 -20.65
C ARG A 341 -14.14 15.81 -20.47
N ALA A 342 -13.61 15.69 -19.26
CA ALA A 342 -12.23 15.99 -18.96
C ALA A 342 -11.65 14.96 -17.96
N TYR A 343 -10.34 14.77 -18.01
CA TYR A 343 -9.58 13.99 -17.03
C TYR A 343 -8.59 14.90 -16.29
N VAL A 344 -8.09 14.42 -15.15
CA VAL A 344 -7.13 15.17 -14.32
C VAL A 344 -5.89 15.57 -15.11
N GLN A 345 -5.36 14.66 -15.93
CA GLN A 345 -4.20 14.93 -16.78
C GLN A 345 -4.46 16.06 -17.81
N ASP A 346 -5.71 16.24 -18.27
CA ASP A 346 -6.06 17.32 -19.20
C ASP A 346 -5.99 18.67 -18.48
N LYS A 347 -6.43 18.73 -17.21
CA LYS A 347 -6.31 19.92 -16.36
C LYS A 347 -4.86 20.24 -16.02
N LEU A 348 -4.06 19.23 -15.71
CA LEU A 348 -2.62 19.41 -15.47
C LEU A 348 -1.90 19.94 -16.71
N LYS A 349 -2.27 19.46 -17.91
CA LYS A 349 -1.73 19.97 -19.19
C LYS A 349 -2.15 21.41 -19.48
N GLN A 350 -3.40 21.79 -19.16
CA GLN A 350 -3.86 23.18 -19.32
C GLN A 350 -3.04 24.14 -18.47
N ASP A 351 -2.64 23.71 -17.27
CA ASP A 351 -1.86 24.48 -16.30
C ASP A 351 -0.36 24.15 -16.34
N GLU A 352 0.12 23.57 -17.48
CA GLU A 352 1.48 23.02 -17.62
C GLU A 352 2.57 24.00 -17.15
N LEU A 353 2.47 25.27 -17.51
CA LEU A 353 3.47 26.27 -17.13
C LEU A 353 3.53 26.49 -15.61
N ALA A 354 2.38 26.56 -14.94
CA ALA A 354 2.31 26.73 -13.49
C ALA A 354 2.78 25.45 -12.77
N VAL A 355 2.35 24.28 -13.21
CA VAL A 355 2.76 22.98 -12.69
C VAL A 355 4.27 22.77 -12.89
N ARG A 356 4.80 23.07 -14.08
CA ARG A 356 6.22 22.97 -14.40
C ARG A 356 7.05 23.88 -13.51
N GLN A 357 6.63 25.12 -13.28
CA GLN A 357 7.33 26.05 -12.40
C GLN A 357 7.42 25.49 -10.97
N VAL A 358 6.34 24.94 -10.41
CA VAL A 358 6.36 24.33 -9.09
C VAL A 358 7.32 23.13 -9.03
N ILE A 359 7.33 22.28 -10.06
CA ILE A 359 8.24 21.14 -10.15
C ILE A 359 9.70 21.64 -10.23
N GLU A 360 9.99 22.62 -11.07
CA GLU A 360 11.32 23.20 -11.21
C GLU A 360 11.81 23.83 -9.90
N ASP A 361 10.95 24.54 -9.18
CA ASP A 361 11.27 25.14 -7.89
C ASP A 361 11.58 24.10 -6.79
N ILE A 362 11.02 22.90 -6.91
CA ILE A 362 11.34 21.75 -6.04
C ILE A 362 12.67 21.12 -6.43
N ILE A 363 12.96 20.99 -7.72
CA ILE A 363 14.08 20.20 -8.26
C ILE A 363 15.38 21.01 -8.30
N LYS A 364 15.32 22.29 -8.65
CA LYS A 364 16.51 23.17 -8.75
C LYS A 364 17.39 23.15 -7.49
N PRO A 365 16.85 23.31 -6.26
CA PRO A 365 17.66 23.29 -5.05
C PRO A 365 18.31 21.93 -4.74
N LEU A 366 17.81 20.85 -5.35
CA LEU A 366 18.31 19.49 -5.17
C LEU A 366 19.39 19.12 -6.20
N HIS A 367 19.73 20.04 -7.12
CA HIS A 367 20.63 19.80 -8.25
C HIS A 367 20.23 18.57 -9.09
N ILE A 368 18.92 18.32 -9.20
CA ILE A 368 18.40 17.22 -9.98
C ILE A 368 18.19 17.69 -11.42
N ASP A 369 18.89 17.06 -12.37
CA ASP A 369 18.69 17.28 -13.80
C ASP A 369 17.70 16.24 -14.35
N ILE A 370 16.50 16.71 -14.73
CA ILE A 370 15.43 15.86 -15.27
C ILE A 370 15.86 15.17 -16.56
N GLU A 371 16.61 15.86 -17.44
CA GLU A 371 17.07 15.29 -18.71
C GLU A 371 18.05 14.13 -18.46
N THR A 372 18.94 14.29 -17.50
CA THR A 372 19.83 13.21 -17.06
C THR A 372 19.05 12.04 -16.49
N LEU A 373 18.02 12.28 -15.66
CA LEU A 373 17.17 11.22 -15.11
C LEU A 373 16.33 10.52 -16.20
N ARG A 374 15.83 11.28 -17.19
CA ARG A 374 15.12 10.76 -18.36
C ARG A 374 16.04 9.86 -19.19
N GLY A 375 17.24 10.31 -19.49
CA GLY A 375 18.27 9.53 -20.19
C GLY A 375 18.70 8.26 -19.46
N GLN A 376 18.62 8.25 -18.12
CA GLN A 376 18.92 7.10 -17.27
C GLN A 376 17.70 6.16 -17.05
N GLY A 377 16.54 6.46 -17.61
CA GLY A 377 15.30 5.72 -17.39
C GLY A 377 14.79 5.79 -15.94
N ARG A 378 15.24 6.78 -15.17
CA ARG A 378 14.86 7.02 -13.76
C ARG A 378 13.72 8.03 -13.61
N TYR A 379 13.43 8.76 -14.66
CA TYR A 379 12.27 9.63 -14.78
C TYR A 379 11.39 9.08 -15.89
N LEU A 380 10.22 8.59 -15.52
CA LEU A 380 9.21 8.06 -16.43
C LEU A 380 8.06 9.06 -16.47
N GLU A 381 7.75 9.53 -17.66
CA GLU A 381 6.47 10.20 -17.92
C GLU A 381 5.48 9.11 -18.31
N ASP A 382 4.60 8.73 -17.40
CA ASP A 382 3.46 7.88 -17.72
C ASP A 382 2.42 8.74 -18.45
N VAL A 383 2.46 8.67 -19.76
CA VAL A 383 1.41 9.20 -20.63
C VAL A 383 0.47 8.05 -20.91
N TYR A 384 -0.59 7.92 -20.11
CA TYR A 384 -1.72 7.02 -20.39
C TYR A 384 -2.82 7.76 -21.17
#